data_a4ca5cff961ed76881e2f4f017ed2873
#
_entry.id   a4ca5cff961ed76881e2f4f017ed2873
#
_cell.length_a   1.000
_cell.length_b   1.000
_cell.length_c   1.000
_cell.angle_alpha   90.00
_cell.angle_beta   90.00
_cell.angle_gamma   90.00
#
_symmetry.space_group_name_H-M   'P 1'
#
loop_
_entity.id
_entity.type
_entity.pdbx_description
1 polymer ?
#
loop_
_entity_poly.entity_id
_entity_poly.type
_entity_poly.pdbx_seq_one_letter_code
_entity_poly.pdbx_strand_id
1 'polypeptide(L)'
;MKSGIDSIKVLLLMLCSWLAMAGSAVAAGPAGHWDIGLYGNLFGAREYQVWVPAGYDDSQPLPLLLVLHGCVTGPNLMGEASGFNDVADSEGFIVVYPRQNVTSNPARCWNWQLPINQARDSGEASILAGIVDKVKAGYSVDPHRVYVTGISAGGAMTSIMLACYSDMFAAGAIHSGGMFKGATTISGSAYALLAGSIYSPDSNGRLAWQCSGSPSPRPLPVLVFHGSADLTVNPVNGQQAVRQFLQTNDLADDGLDNDSVKYVPTSTYHGQVPGGRAYTVDTYAYGGRTLVQHHVVQGMGHAWSGSQSGLPFTDPKGPDATLITWLFLKDYQR
;
A
#
# COMPACT_ATOMS: atom_id res chain seq x y z
N MET A 1 59.76 45.51 -54.34
CA MET A 1 58.70 46.22 -55.06
C MET A 1 57.38 45.71 -54.45
N LYS A 2 56.89 46.44 -53.59
CA LYS A 2 55.64 47.22 -53.45
C LYS A 2 54.44 46.56 -54.13
N SER A 3 53.45 46.14 -53.35
CA SER A 3 52.09 46.66 -53.46
C SER A 3 51.26 46.19 -52.27
N GLY A 4 50.65 47.15 -51.63
CA GLY A 4 49.69 46.93 -50.55
C GLY A 4 48.31 46.59 -51.12
N ILE A 5 47.54 45.93 -50.36
CA ILE A 5 46.10 45.70 -50.59
C ILE A 5 45.35 45.99 -49.29
N ASP A 6 44.41 46.90 -49.43
CA ASP A 6 43.55 47.47 -48.40
C ASP A 6 42.70 46.46 -47.66
N SER A 7 42.56 46.66 -46.34
CA SER A 7 41.69 45.94 -45.44
C SER A 7 40.27 46.49 -45.53
N ILE A 8 39.32 45.71 -46.05
CA ILE A 8 37.89 45.99 -45.93
C ILE A 8 37.41 45.35 -44.66
N LYS A 9 37.07 46.14 -43.66
CA LYS A 9 36.37 45.73 -42.43
C LYS A 9 34.89 45.53 -42.79
N VAL A 10 34.46 44.23 -42.80
CA VAL A 10 33.03 43.87 -42.82
C VAL A 10 32.57 43.81 -41.38
N LEU A 11 31.73 44.77 -40.99
CA LEU A 11 31.06 44.79 -39.70
C LEU A 11 29.81 43.88 -39.79
N LEU A 12 29.90 42.65 -39.28
CA LEU A 12 28.73 41.77 -39.13
C LEU A 12 27.97 42.19 -37.88
N LEU A 13 26.85 42.87 -38.06
CA LEU A 13 25.82 43.05 -37.02
C LEU A 13 25.13 41.74 -36.76
N MET A 14 25.47 41.05 -35.66
CA MET A 14 24.66 39.98 -35.13
C MET A 14 23.44 40.57 -34.41
N LEU A 15 22.29 40.55 -35.05
CA LEU A 15 21.00 40.71 -34.40
C LEU A 15 20.73 39.42 -33.60
N CYS A 16 20.97 39.41 -32.29
CA CYS A 16 20.42 38.43 -31.39
C CYS A 16 18.92 38.67 -31.24
N SER A 17 18.12 37.94 -32.02
CA SER A 17 16.69 37.81 -31.82
C SER A 17 16.45 36.96 -30.57
N TRP A 18 16.16 37.62 -29.46
CA TRP A 18 15.58 36.95 -28.28
C TRP A 18 14.17 36.54 -28.64
N LEU A 19 13.98 35.27 -29.06
CA LEU A 19 12.68 34.62 -28.95
C LEU A 19 12.41 34.42 -27.47
N ALA A 20 11.60 35.30 -26.90
CA ALA A 20 10.94 35.02 -25.64
C ALA A 20 9.99 33.82 -25.86
N MET A 21 10.43 32.59 -25.51
CA MET A 21 9.52 31.50 -25.29
C MET A 21 8.62 31.91 -24.11
N ALA A 22 7.45 32.43 -24.43
CA ALA A 22 6.36 32.49 -23.47
C ALA A 22 6.01 31.07 -23.13
N GLY A 23 6.67 30.50 -22.12
CA GLY A 23 6.21 29.30 -21.48
C GLY A 23 4.81 29.59 -20.96
N SER A 24 3.80 28.94 -21.56
CA SER A 24 2.47 28.93 -21.00
C SER A 24 2.60 28.36 -19.59
N ALA A 25 2.49 29.24 -18.59
CA ALA A 25 2.30 28.78 -17.22
C ALA A 25 1.00 27.98 -17.24
N VAL A 26 1.14 26.67 -17.21
CA VAL A 26 0.00 25.79 -16.90
C VAL A 26 -0.48 26.26 -15.54
N ALA A 27 -1.71 26.78 -15.47
CA ALA A 27 -2.29 27.17 -14.21
C ALA A 27 -2.19 25.95 -13.28
N ALA A 28 -1.54 26.12 -12.13
CA ALA A 28 -1.50 25.06 -11.13
C ALA A 28 -2.95 24.70 -10.83
N GLY A 29 -3.30 23.41 -10.97
CA GLY A 29 -4.61 22.91 -10.60
C GLY A 29 -4.91 23.18 -9.11
N PRO A 30 -6.12 22.89 -8.63
CA PRO A 30 -6.44 23.04 -7.22
C PRO A 30 -5.45 22.24 -6.36
N ALA A 31 -5.06 22.79 -5.22
CA ALA A 31 -4.22 22.09 -4.25
C ALA A 31 -4.97 20.86 -3.71
N GLY A 32 -4.23 19.81 -3.33
CA GLY A 32 -4.82 18.65 -2.67
C GLY A 32 -5.55 19.06 -1.40
N HIS A 33 -6.65 18.36 -1.09
CA HIS A 33 -7.50 18.69 0.06
C HIS A 33 -8.12 17.44 0.71
N TRP A 34 -8.61 17.65 1.93
CA TRP A 34 -9.31 16.63 2.69
C TRP A 34 -10.83 16.78 2.54
N ASP A 35 -11.49 15.65 2.26
CA ASP A 35 -12.93 15.48 2.45
C ASP A 35 -13.19 14.50 3.59
N ILE A 36 -14.36 14.63 4.23
CA ILE A 36 -14.79 13.77 5.34
C ILE A 36 -16.08 13.08 4.96
N GLY A 37 -16.16 11.78 5.18
CA GLY A 37 -17.34 10.99 4.94
C GLY A 37 -17.68 10.08 6.12
N LEU A 38 -18.88 9.53 6.06
CA LEU A 38 -19.37 8.51 6.99
C LEU A 38 -20.01 7.38 6.17
N TYR A 39 -19.67 6.15 6.53
CA TYR A 39 -20.36 4.97 6.01
C TYR A 39 -20.77 4.06 7.17
N GLY A 40 -21.95 3.46 7.06
CA GLY A 40 -22.47 2.52 8.02
C GLY A 40 -23.29 1.42 7.37
N ASN A 41 -23.27 0.26 8.02
CA ASN A 41 -24.11 -0.90 7.70
C ASN A 41 -24.56 -1.59 9.01
N LEU A 42 -25.08 -2.83 8.92
CA LEU A 42 -25.55 -3.60 10.07
C LEU A 42 -24.47 -3.86 11.15
N PHE A 43 -23.17 -3.75 10.80
CA PHE A 43 -22.05 -4.01 11.70
C PHE A 43 -21.49 -2.72 12.33
N GLY A 44 -22.11 -1.57 12.07
CA GLY A 44 -21.72 -0.29 12.64
C GLY A 44 -21.37 0.76 11.60
N ALA A 45 -20.77 1.86 12.05
CA ALA A 45 -20.40 2.97 11.19
C ALA A 45 -18.95 3.40 11.43
N ARG A 46 -18.29 3.88 10.36
CA ARG A 46 -16.96 4.49 10.42
C ARG A 46 -16.93 5.80 9.66
N GLU A 47 -16.38 6.82 10.32
CA GLU A 47 -15.92 8.01 9.64
C GLU A 47 -14.69 7.64 8.77
N TYR A 48 -14.54 8.31 7.66
CA TYR A 48 -13.35 8.22 6.83
C TYR A 48 -12.97 9.59 6.29
N GLN A 49 -11.69 9.76 6.00
CA GLN A 49 -11.15 10.94 5.34
C GLN A 49 -10.65 10.54 3.95
N VAL A 50 -10.87 11.41 2.97
CA VAL A 50 -10.39 11.24 1.60
C VAL A 50 -9.41 12.35 1.31
N TRP A 51 -8.19 12.00 0.91
CA TRP A 51 -7.29 12.94 0.26
C TRP A 51 -7.58 12.95 -1.24
N VAL A 52 -8.06 14.08 -1.71
CA VAL A 52 -8.27 14.35 -3.13
C VAL A 52 -7.00 15.03 -3.63
N PRO A 53 -6.26 14.44 -4.59
CA PRO A 53 -4.94 14.94 -4.98
C PRO A 53 -5.02 16.27 -5.70
N ALA A 54 -3.92 17.01 -5.69
CA ALA A 54 -3.77 18.24 -6.45
C ALA A 54 -4.08 18.02 -7.93
N GLY A 55 -4.82 18.94 -8.53
CA GLY A 55 -5.19 18.84 -9.94
C GLY A 55 -6.28 17.82 -10.28
N TYR A 56 -6.91 17.21 -9.28
CA TYR A 56 -8.05 16.31 -9.53
C TYR A 56 -9.17 17.02 -10.27
N ASP A 57 -9.69 16.35 -11.29
CA ASP A 57 -10.94 16.69 -11.96
C ASP A 57 -11.72 15.38 -12.28
N ASP A 58 -13.01 15.47 -12.52
CA ASP A 58 -13.84 14.29 -12.78
C ASP A 58 -13.67 13.70 -14.20
N SER A 59 -12.86 14.32 -15.04
CA SER A 59 -12.71 13.94 -16.46
C SER A 59 -11.86 12.67 -16.64
N GLN A 60 -10.97 12.38 -15.69
CA GLN A 60 -10.06 11.23 -15.75
C GLN A 60 -10.19 10.35 -14.49
N PRO A 61 -10.56 9.08 -14.63
CA PRO A 61 -10.62 8.16 -13.50
C PRO A 61 -9.23 7.91 -12.89
N LEU A 62 -9.09 8.19 -11.60
CA LEU A 62 -7.86 8.00 -10.83
C LEU A 62 -7.84 6.66 -10.08
N PRO A 63 -6.65 6.10 -9.79
CA PRO A 63 -6.53 5.00 -8.83
C PRO A 63 -7.03 5.39 -7.44
N LEU A 64 -7.45 4.40 -6.65
CA LEU A 64 -7.85 4.56 -5.26
C LEU A 64 -6.98 3.70 -4.35
N LEU A 65 -6.42 4.29 -3.29
CA LEU A 65 -5.68 3.59 -2.25
C LEU A 65 -6.43 3.66 -0.91
N LEU A 66 -6.82 2.52 -0.37
CA LEU A 66 -7.33 2.38 0.99
C LEU A 66 -6.14 2.21 1.96
N VAL A 67 -6.01 3.10 2.95
CA VAL A 67 -4.90 3.12 3.92
C VAL A 67 -5.43 2.91 5.33
N LEU A 68 -5.03 1.80 5.97
CA LEU A 68 -5.52 1.37 7.28
C LEU A 68 -4.47 1.67 8.36
N HIS A 69 -4.86 2.53 9.31
CA HIS A 69 -3.99 2.92 10.42
C HIS A 69 -3.77 1.79 11.45
N GLY A 70 -2.71 1.89 12.24
CA GLY A 70 -2.43 1.02 13.38
C GLY A 70 -3.24 1.39 14.63
N CYS A 71 -3.02 0.64 15.72
CA CYS A 71 -3.60 0.96 17.03
C CYS A 71 -3.16 2.34 17.52
N VAL A 72 -3.96 2.96 18.38
CA VAL A 72 -3.77 4.28 19.03
C VAL A 72 -3.54 5.46 18.09
N THR A 73 -3.71 5.24 16.78
CA THR A 73 -3.56 6.25 15.73
C THR A 73 -4.91 6.54 15.05
N GLY A 74 -4.90 7.21 13.92
CA GLY A 74 -6.09 7.55 13.13
C GLY A 74 -5.70 8.13 11.77
N PRO A 75 -6.70 8.55 10.97
CA PRO A 75 -6.48 9.03 9.60
C PRO A 75 -5.41 10.11 9.45
N ASN A 76 -5.49 11.18 10.24
CA ASN A 76 -4.56 12.32 10.13
C ASN A 76 -3.11 11.89 10.38
N LEU A 77 -2.88 11.18 11.52
CA LEU A 77 -1.54 10.72 11.86
C LEU A 77 -1.03 9.69 10.83
N MET A 78 -1.92 8.84 10.30
CA MET A 78 -1.52 7.87 9.27
C MET A 78 -1.18 8.57 7.95
N GLY A 79 -1.96 9.56 7.53
CA GLY A 79 -1.66 10.35 6.33
C GLY A 79 -0.31 11.07 6.44
N GLU A 80 -0.06 11.73 7.58
CA GLU A 80 1.20 12.44 7.85
C GLU A 80 2.39 11.48 8.01
N ALA A 81 2.24 10.41 8.79
CA ALA A 81 3.30 9.44 9.05
C ALA A 81 3.68 8.63 7.81
N SER A 82 2.74 8.27 6.97
CA SER A 82 3.02 7.55 5.74
C SER A 82 3.49 8.46 4.60
N GLY A 83 3.04 9.73 4.54
CA GLY A 83 3.33 10.63 3.43
C GLY A 83 2.62 10.26 2.11
N PHE A 84 1.58 9.42 2.13
CA PHE A 84 0.86 9.06 0.90
C PHE A 84 0.18 10.24 0.23
N ASN A 85 -0.16 11.30 0.96
CA ASN A 85 -0.77 12.49 0.37
C ASN A 85 0.17 13.19 -0.61
N ASP A 86 1.46 13.33 -0.25
CA ASP A 86 2.47 13.96 -1.11
C ASP A 86 2.72 13.12 -2.37
N VAL A 87 2.75 11.79 -2.21
CA VAL A 87 2.87 10.87 -3.36
C VAL A 87 1.60 10.90 -4.21
N ALA A 88 0.42 11.00 -3.60
CA ALA A 88 -0.85 11.12 -4.31
C ALA A 88 -0.93 12.41 -5.14
N ASP A 89 -0.46 13.53 -4.61
CA ASP A 89 -0.40 14.80 -5.34
C ASP A 89 0.56 14.74 -6.54
N SER A 90 1.65 13.99 -6.44
CA SER A 90 2.64 13.87 -7.50
C SER A 90 2.30 12.82 -8.55
N GLU A 91 1.64 11.73 -8.17
CA GLU A 91 1.38 10.54 -9.01
C GLU A 91 -0.09 10.45 -9.49
N GLY A 92 -1.00 11.24 -8.93
CA GLY A 92 -2.40 11.31 -9.32
C GLY A 92 -3.22 10.10 -8.87
N PHE A 93 -3.47 9.94 -7.57
CA PHE A 93 -4.38 8.95 -7.03
C PHE A 93 -5.13 9.46 -5.80
N ILE A 94 -6.31 8.92 -5.55
CA ILE A 94 -7.13 9.26 -4.38
C ILE A 94 -6.72 8.34 -3.22
N VAL A 95 -6.64 8.90 -1.99
CA VAL A 95 -6.35 8.10 -0.80
C VAL A 95 -7.54 8.17 0.16
N VAL A 96 -7.98 7.02 0.67
CA VAL A 96 -9.02 6.96 1.68
C VAL A 96 -8.50 6.35 2.97
N TYR A 97 -8.76 7.05 4.09
CA TYR A 97 -8.30 6.69 5.43
C TYR A 97 -9.52 6.51 6.35
N PRO A 98 -10.02 5.27 6.52
CA PRO A 98 -11.06 5.00 7.51
C PRO A 98 -10.55 5.21 8.94
N ARG A 99 -11.46 5.62 9.84
CA ARG A 99 -11.18 5.80 11.25
C ARG A 99 -11.79 4.67 12.08
N GLN A 100 -10.97 3.92 12.80
CA GLN A 100 -11.48 3.06 13.86
C GLN A 100 -11.88 3.91 15.07
N ASN A 101 -13.09 3.73 15.55
CA ASN A 101 -13.61 4.52 16.67
C ASN A 101 -13.34 3.83 18.02
N VAL A 102 -13.31 4.63 19.09
CA VAL A 102 -13.05 4.15 20.45
C VAL A 102 -14.17 3.28 21.02
N THR A 103 -15.39 3.40 20.52
CA THR A 103 -16.55 2.58 20.94
C THR A 103 -16.48 1.17 20.38
N SER A 104 -15.85 0.97 19.23
CA SER A 104 -15.61 -0.36 18.64
C SER A 104 -14.35 -1.01 19.18
N ASN A 105 -13.33 -0.20 19.49
CA ASN A 105 -12.09 -0.65 20.14
C ASN A 105 -11.47 0.53 20.90
N PRO A 106 -11.32 0.44 22.25
CA PRO A 106 -10.77 1.55 23.05
C PRO A 106 -9.35 1.98 22.64
N ALA A 107 -8.55 1.04 22.14
CA ALA A 107 -7.21 1.33 21.61
C ALA A 107 -7.22 1.71 20.10
N ARG A 108 -8.39 1.88 19.49
CA ARG A 108 -8.55 2.14 18.05
C ARG A 108 -7.83 1.13 17.16
N CYS A 109 -7.65 -0.12 17.63
CA CYS A 109 -7.18 -1.21 16.78
C CYS A 109 -8.31 -1.71 15.90
N TRP A 110 -8.06 -2.01 14.65
CA TRP A 110 -8.95 -2.87 13.87
C TRP A 110 -9.03 -4.23 14.57
N ASN A 111 -10.24 -4.78 14.68
CA ASN A 111 -10.49 -6.03 15.43
C ASN A 111 -10.24 -7.25 14.53
N TRP A 112 -9.08 -7.29 13.88
CA TRP A 112 -8.66 -8.28 12.88
C TRP A 112 -8.69 -9.72 13.38
N GLN A 113 -8.57 -9.94 14.70
CA GLN A 113 -8.56 -11.28 15.33
C GLN A 113 -9.95 -11.84 15.60
N LEU A 114 -11.01 -11.07 15.35
CA LEU A 114 -12.37 -11.55 15.58
C LEU A 114 -12.91 -12.25 14.33
N PRO A 115 -13.44 -13.49 14.41
CA PRO A 115 -13.92 -14.24 13.25
C PRO A 115 -14.98 -13.49 12.42
N ILE A 116 -15.82 -12.66 13.06
CA ILE A 116 -16.83 -11.83 12.39
C ILE A 116 -16.19 -10.83 11.40
N ASN A 117 -14.95 -10.42 11.63
CA ASN A 117 -14.22 -9.48 10.79
C ASN A 117 -13.38 -10.18 9.70
N GLN A 118 -13.34 -11.54 9.73
CA GLN A 118 -12.52 -12.37 8.87
C GLN A 118 -13.35 -13.11 7.80
N ALA A 119 -14.42 -12.47 7.36
CA ALA A 119 -15.31 -13.00 6.35
C ALA A 119 -15.82 -11.87 5.45
N ARG A 120 -16.18 -12.23 4.22
CA ARG A 120 -16.83 -11.32 3.29
C ARG A 120 -18.22 -10.93 3.83
N ASP A 121 -18.62 -9.69 3.57
CA ASP A 121 -19.93 -9.11 3.91
C ASP A 121 -20.26 -9.15 5.41
N SER A 122 -19.21 -9.19 6.25
CA SER A 122 -19.33 -9.31 7.70
C SER A 122 -18.36 -8.36 8.42
N GLY A 123 -18.78 -7.89 9.60
CA GLY A 123 -17.97 -7.09 10.51
C GLY A 123 -17.32 -5.85 9.91
N GLU A 124 -16.12 -5.53 10.40
CA GLU A 124 -15.36 -4.36 9.94
C GLU A 124 -14.94 -4.46 8.48
N ALA A 125 -14.67 -5.68 7.97
CA ALA A 125 -14.30 -5.87 6.58
C ALA A 125 -15.40 -5.40 5.63
N SER A 126 -16.67 -5.65 5.94
CA SER A 126 -17.81 -5.16 5.15
C SER A 126 -17.97 -3.64 5.20
N ILE A 127 -17.64 -3.02 6.34
CA ILE A 127 -17.66 -1.55 6.46
C ILE A 127 -16.56 -0.93 5.58
N LEU A 128 -15.35 -1.49 5.61
CA LEU A 128 -14.23 -1.01 4.79
C LEU A 128 -14.50 -1.17 3.29
N ALA A 129 -15.07 -2.29 2.86
CA ALA A 129 -15.49 -2.49 1.48
C ALA A 129 -16.57 -1.47 1.06
N GLY A 130 -17.56 -1.23 1.91
CA GLY A 130 -18.59 -0.23 1.66
C GLY A 130 -18.07 1.22 1.63
N ILE A 131 -17.02 1.55 2.38
CA ILE A 131 -16.33 2.84 2.26
C ILE A 131 -15.69 2.97 0.88
N VAL A 132 -14.99 1.94 0.40
CA VAL A 132 -14.40 1.94 -0.95
C VAL A 132 -15.48 2.16 -2.01
N ASP A 133 -16.61 1.44 -1.93
CA ASP A 133 -17.71 1.62 -2.87
C ASP A 133 -18.34 3.01 -2.78
N LYS A 134 -18.45 3.58 -1.57
CA LYS A 134 -18.96 4.94 -1.37
C LYS A 134 -18.04 6.00 -2.00
N VAL A 135 -16.71 5.82 -1.87
CA VAL A 135 -15.72 6.71 -2.50
C VAL A 135 -15.76 6.56 -4.02
N LYS A 136 -15.83 5.35 -4.56
CA LYS A 136 -15.99 5.10 -6.00
C LYS A 136 -17.27 5.73 -6.57
N ALA A 137 -18.33 5.83 -5.79
CA ALA A 137 -19.56 6.47 -6.21
C ALA A 137 -19.52 8.00 -6.14
N GLY A 138 -18.61 8.58 -5.36
CA GLY A 138 -18.49 10.02 -5.14
C GLY A 138 -17.37 10.70 -5.92
N TYR A 139 -16.45 9.94 -6.48
CA TYR A 139 -15.28 10.43 -7.22
C TYR A 139 -15.06 9.62 -8.49
N SER A 140 -14.38 10.22 -9.47
CA SER A 140 -13.96 9.53 -10.70
C SER A 140 -12.80 8.57 -10.38
N VAL A 141 -13.13 7.34 -9.99
CA VAL A 141 -12.19 6.28 -9.64
C VAL A 141 -12.14 5.22 -10.73
N ASP A 142 -10.93 4.83 -11.13
CA ASP A 142 -10.75 3.65 -11.98
C ASP A 142 -11.02 2.36 -11.17
N PRO A 143 -12.11 1.64 -11.47
CA PRO A 143 -12.48 0.46 -10.71
C PRO A 143 -11.48 -0.69 -10.82
N HIS A 144 -10.58 -0.65 -11.82
CA HIS A 144 -9.54 -1.66 -12.02
C HIS A 144 -8.25 -1.35 -11.26
N ARG A 145 -8.10 -0.13 -10.74
CA ARG A 145 -6.92 0.32 -10.00
C ARG A 145 -7.29 0.73 -8.56
N VAL A 146 -7.81 -0.23 -7.81
CA VAL A 146 -8.13 -0.07 -6.37
C VAL A 146 -7.16 -0.91 -5.56
N TYR A 147 -6.53 -0.30 -4.57
CA TYR A 147 -5.47 -0.90 -3.78
C TYR A 147 -5.73 -0.77 -2.29
N VAL A 148 -5.05 -1.57 -1.46
CA VAL A 148 -5.15 -1.50 -0.01
C VAL A 148 -3.79 -1.65 0.66
N THR A 149 -3.54 -0.85 1.69
CA THR A 149 -2.36 -0.97 2.54
C THR A 149 -2.70 -0.63 3.99
N GLY A 150 -1.81 -0.97 4.91
CA GLY A 150 -1.94 -0.59 6.31
C GLY A 150 -0.80 -1.11 7.15
N ILE A 151 -0.69 -0.56 8.37
CA ILE A 151 0.35 -0.90 9.34
C ILE A 151 -0.24 -1.58 10.57
N SER A 152 0.49 -2.56 11.16
CA SER A 152 0.12 -3.17 12.46
C SER A 152 -1.26 -3.85 12.40
N ALA A 153 -2.20 -3.48 13.25
CA ALA A 153 -3.60 -3.93 13.14
C ALA A 153 -4.23 -3.59 11.78
N GLY A 154 -3.86 -2.44 11.18
CA GLY A 154 -4.25 -2.09 9.80
C GLY A 154 -3.61 -3.00 8.76
N GLY A 155 -2.37 -3.44 8.96
CA GLY A 155 -1.71 -4.43 8.10
C GLY A 155 -2.37 -5.81 8.18
N ALA A 156 -2.76 -6.25 9.38
CA ALA A 156 -3.53 -7.49 9.54
C ALA A 156 -4.93 -7.39 8.92
N MET A 157 -5.60 -6.23 9.02
CA MET A 157 -6.87 -5.99 8.35
C MET A 157 -6.69 -5.91 6.82
N THR A 158 -5.56 -5.39 6.33
CA THR A 158 -5.19 -5.44 4.90
C THR A 158 -5.17 -6.88 4.38
N SER A 159 -4.61 -7.82 5.14
CA SER A 159 -4.62 -9.24 4.77
C SER A 159 -6.04 -9.81 4.65
N ILE A 160 -6.98 -9.37 5.50
CA ILE A 160 -8.39 -9.76 5.44
C ILE A 160 -9.05 -9.17 4.18
N MET A 161 -8.81 -7.88 3.90
CA MET A 161 -9.37 -7.23 2.72
C MET A 161 -8.87 -7.90 1.43
N LEU A 162 -7.58 -8.21 1.35
CA LEU A 162 -6.99 -8.93 0.21
C LEU A 162 -7.55 -10.35 0.06
N ALA A 163 -7.76 -11.08 1.17
CA ALA A 163 -8.31 -12.42 1.15
C ALA A 163 -9.79 -12.45 0.74
N CYS A 164 -10.63 -11.59 1.35
CA CYS A 164 -12.08 -11.68 1.21
C CYS A 164 -12.66 -10.75 0.13
N TYR A 165 -11.88 -9.80 -0.39
CA TYR A 165 -12.30 -8.85 -1.42
C TYR A 165 -11.25 -8.74 -2.55
N SER A 166 -10.65 -9.86 -2.94
CA SER A 166 -9.69 -9.92 -4.05
C SER A 166 -10.30 -9.50 -5.40
N ASP A 167 -11.62 -9.54 -5.51
CA ASP A 167 -12.39 -9.00 -6.62
C ASP A 167 -12.53 -7.46 -6.60
N MET A 168 -12.21 -6.81 -5.49
CA MET A 168 -12.21 -5.36 -5.34
C MET A 168 -10.81 -4.76 -5.53
N PHE A 169 -9.78 -5.42 -4.98
CA PHE A 169 -8.41 -4.89 -4.95
C PHE A 169 -7.53 -5.48 -6.05
N ALA A 170 -6.81 -4.63 -6.77
CA ALA A 170 -5.85 -5.05 -7.80
C ALA A 170 -4.58 -5.63 -7.20
N ALA A 171 -4.11 -5.06 -6.08
CA ALA A 171 -2.95 -5.47 -5.30
C ALA A 171 -3.01 -4.86 -3.89
N GLY A 172 -2.11 -5.25 -2.99
CA GLY A 172 -2.02 -4.62 -1.68
C GLY A 172 -0.65 -4.71 -1.03
N ALA A 173 -0.48 -3.96 0.08
CA ALA A 173 0.76 -3.94 0.84
C ALA A 173 0.50 -4.05 2.35
N ILE A 174 1.20 -4.97 3.00
CA ILE A 174 1.09 -5.26 4.44
C ILE A 174 2.35 -4.76 5.12
N HIS A 175 2.23 -3.73 5.96
CA HIS A 175 3.36 -3.21 6.72
C HIS A 175 3.26 -3.62 8.19
N SER A 176 4.29 -4.33 8.72
CA SER A 176 4.35 -4.76 10.13
C SER A 176 3.04 -5.38 10.64
N GLY A 177 2.38 -6.17 9.78
CA GLY A 177 1.11 -6.85 10.01
C GLY A 177 1.27 -8.37 10.08
N GLY A 178 0.16 -9.09 9.93
CA GLY A 178 0.13 -10.55 9.93
C GLY A 178 -0.75 -11.12 8.82
N MET A 179 -0.74 -12.44 8.68
CA MET A 179 -1.52 -13.15 7.68
C MET A 179 -3.02 -13.17 8.00
N PHE A 180 -3.85 -13.40 6.98
CA PHE A 180 -5.28 -13.67 7.12
C PHE A 180 -5.52 -14.83 8.08
N LYS A 181 -6.46 -14.64 9.02
CA LYS A 181 -6.75 -15.62 10.10
C LYS A 181 -5.52 -16.05 10.91
N GLY A 182 -4.52 -15.16 11.05
CA GLY A 182 -3.36 -15.42 11.90
C GLY A 182 -3.71 -15.60 13.39
N ALA A 183 -4.85 -15.09 13.82
CA ALA A 183 -5.50 -15.39 15.09
C ALA A 183 -7.01 -15.32 14.93
N THR A 184 -7.75 -16.04 15.80
CA THR A 184 -9.22 -16.11 15.81
C THR A 184 -9.82 -15.77 17.17
N THR A 185 -8.97 -15.36 18.12
CA THR A 185 -9.35 -14.95 19.47
C THR A 185 -8.46 -13.82 19.96
N ILE A 186 -8.89 -13.06 20.96
CA ILE A 186 -8.09 -11.98 21.57
C ILE A 186 -6.81 -12.54 22.21
N SER A 187 -6.88 -13.64 22.95
CA SER A 187 -5.69 -14.27 23.53
C SER A 187 -4.74 -14.82 22.48
N GLY A 188 -5.30 -15.43 21.42
CA GLY A 188 -4.51 -15.92 20.28
C GLY A 188 -3.81 -14.79 19.53
N SER A 189 -4.42 -13.60 19.45
CA SER A 189 -3.76 -12.45 18.80
C SER A 189 -2.54 -11.96 19.58
N ALA A 190 -2.61 -11.92 20.91
CA ALA A 190 -1.47 -11.54 21.74
C ALA A 190 -0.28 -12.49 21.50
N TYR A 191 -0.54 -13.81 21.46
CA TYR A 191 0.48 -14.79 21.13
C TYR A 191 1.03 -14.61 19.70
N ALA A 192 0.12 -14.47 18.70
CA ALA A 192 0.51 -14.29 17.30
C ALA A 192 1.40 -13.07 17.10
N LEU A 193 1.09 -11.95 17.75
CA LEU A 193 1.91 -10.75 17.68
C LEU A 193 3.35 -10.99 18.19
N LEU A 194 3.51 -11.73 19.28
CA LEU A 194 4.81 -11.92 19.94
C LEU A 194 5.65 -13.06 19.32
N ALA A 195 5.01 -14.11 18.83
CA ALA A 195 5.68 -15.36 18.44
C ALA A 195 5.27 -15.88 17.05
N GLY A 196 4.39 -15.20 16.36
CA GLY A 196 3.77 -15.67 15.13
C GLY A 196 2.52 -16.50 15.38
N SER A 197 1.73 -16.68 14.34
CA SER A 197 0.52 -17.51 14.37
C SER A 197 0.86 -18.98 14.59
N ILE A 198 0.02 -19.66 15.36
CA ILE A 198 0.06 -21.13 15.51
C ILE A 198 -0.60 -21.86 14.32
N TYR A 199 -1.33 -21.14 13.48
CA TYR A 199 -2.00 -21.72 12.31
C TYR A 199 -1.02 -21.82 11.13
N SER A 200 -1.21 -22.87 10.32
CA SER A 200 -0.40 -23.05 9.12
C SER A 200 -0.69 -21.97 8.08
N PRO A 201 0.33 -21.27 7.56
CA PRO A 201 0.14 -20.31 6.47
C PRO A 201 -0.50 -20.93 5.23
N ASP A 202 -0.17 -22.18 4.89
CA ASP A 202 -0.73 -22.88 3.73
C ASP A 202 -2.22 -23.17 3.94
N SER A 203 -2.61 -23.62 5.15
CA SER A 203 -4.03 -23.80 5.47
C SER A 203 -4.79 -22.48 5.40
N ASN A 204 -4.20 -21.39 5.90
CA ASN A 204 -4.79 -20.05 5.82
C ASN A 204 -4.76 -19.48 4.38
N GLY A 205 -3.82 -19.90 3.54
CA GLY A 205 -3.81 -19.60 2.12
C GLY A 205 -5.02 -20.18 1.37
N ARG A 206 -5.38 -21.44 1.66
CA ARG A 206 -6.60 -22.05 1.14
C ARG A 206 -7.86 -21.33 1.63
N LEU A 207 -7.91 -20.97 2.92
CA LEU A 207 -9.04 -20.20 3.48
C LEU A 207 -9.15 -18.80 2.86
N ALA A 208 -8.03 -18.15 2.54
CA ALA A 208 -8.02 -16.85 1.86
C ALA A 208 -8.55 -16.97 0.43
N TRP A 209 -8.11 -17.98 -0.32
CA TRP A 209 -8.63 -18.28 -1.64
C TRP A 209 -10.16 -18.54 -1.62
N GLN A 210 -10.66 -19.30 -0.64
CA GLN A 210 -12.10 -19.54 -0.46
C GLN A 210 -12.89 -18.29 -0.06
N CYS A 211 -12.27 -17.34 0.67
CA CYS A 211 -12.91 -16.09 1.10
C CYS A 211 -13.08 -15.07 -0.03
N SER A 212 -12.42 -15.25 -1.15
CA SER A 212 -12.30 -14.27 -2.24
C SER A 212 -13.64 -13.77 -2.79
N GLY A 213 -14.73 -14.57 -2.63
CA GLY A 213 -16.04 -14.24 -3.18
C GLY A 213 -16.12 -14.32 -4.70
N SER A 214 -15.04 -14.69 -5.37
CA SER A 214 -14.97 -14.88 -6.82
C SER A 214 -15.06 -16.35 -7.19
N PRO A 215 -15.84 -16.73 -8.18
CA PRO A 215 -15.87 -18.11 -8.69
C PRO A 215 -14.55 -18.54 -9.35
N SER A 216 -13.73 -17.57 -9.76
CA SER A 216 -12.39 -17.77 -10.33
C SER A 216 -11.47 -16.69 -9.77
N PRO A 217 -10.92 -16.87 -8.55
CA PRO A 217 -9.95 -15.95 -8.01
C PRO A 217 -8.72 -15.87 -8.93
N ARG A 218 -8.24 -14.67 -9.14
CA ARG A 218 -7.00 -14.43 -9.89
C ARG A 218 -5.82 -14.32 -8.94
N PRO A 219 -4.60 -14.55 -9.41
CA PRO A 219 -3.41 -14.24 -8.64
C PRO A 219 -3.41 -12.77 -8.16
N LEU A 220 -3.13 -12.57 -6.87
CA LEU A 220 -3.20 -11.29 -6.19
C LEU A 220 -1.80 -10.84 -5.75
N PRO A 221 -1.25 -9.77 -6.33
CA PRO A 221 0.06 -9.24 -5.94
C PRO A 221 0.05 -8.63 -4.55
N VAL A 222 1.04 -9.01 -3.73
CA VAL A 222 1.15 -8.54 -2.34
C VAL A 222 2.59 -8.13 -2.02
N LEU A 223 2.74 -6.93 -1.47
CA LEU A 223 3.98 -6.44 -0.88
C LEU A 223 3.93 -6.62 0.65
N VAL A 224 4.98 -7.12 1.26
CA VAL A 224 5.11 -7.23 2.72
C VAL A 224 6.34 -6.46 3.18
N PHE A 225 6.16 -5.51 4.11
CA PHE A 225 7.24 -4.77 4.79
C PHE A 225 7.31 -5.18 6.25
N HIS A 226 8.53 -5.42 6.77
CA HIS A 226 8.71 -5.69 8.19
C HIS A 226 10.09 -5.24 8.69
N GLY A 227 10.15 -4.72 9.91
CA GLY A 227 11.40 -4.44 10.61
C GLY A 227 11.93 -5.69 11.30
N SER A 228 13.22 -6.00 11.14
CA SER A 228 13.82 -7.21 11.74
C SER A 228 13.93 -7.15 13.28
N ALA A 229 13.79 -5.96 13.89
CA ALA A 229 13.81 -5.72 15.34
C ALA A 229 12.43 -5.29 15.87
N ASP A 230 11.34 -5.62 15.17
CA ASP A 230 9.99 -5.33 15.60
C ASP A 230 9.61 -6.23 16.79
N LEU A 231 9.48 -5.62 17.96
CA LEU A 231 9.11 -6.28 19.22
C LEU A 231 7.60 -6.20 19.51
N THR A 232 6.84 -5.45 18.72
CA THR A 232 5.39 -5.32 18.84
C THR A 232 4.68 -6.38 18.01
N VAL A 233 5.09 -6.49 16.75
CA VAL A 233 4.64 -7.54 15.83
C VAL A 233 5.89 -8.28 15.35
N ASN A 234 6.13 -9.46 15.93
CA ASN A 234 7.31 -10.24 15.59
C ASN A 234 7.44 -10.43 14.07
N PRO A 235 8.64 -10.25 13.46
CA PRO A 235 8.86 -10.36 12.03
C PRO A 235 8.41 -11.69 11.40
N VAL A 236 8.30 -12.75 12.20
CA VAL A 236 7.73 -14.03 11.73
C VAL A 236 6.31 -13.88 11.18
N ASN A 237 5.53 -12.89 11.65
CA ASN A 237 4.19 -12.62 11.12
C ASN A 237 4.24 -12.17 9.66
N GLY A 238 5.24 -11.35 9.29
CA GLY A 238 5.48 -10.96 7.90
C GLY A 238 5.84 -12.17 7.02
N GLN A 239 6.74 -13.05 7.50
CA GLN A 239 7.10 -14.28 6.81
C GLN A 239 5.89 -15.21 6.61
N GLN A 240 5.04 -15.33 7.62
CA GLN A 240 3.80 -16.11 7.53
C GLN A 240 2.79 -15.50 6.53
N ALA A 241 2.70 -14.17 6.47
CA ALA A 241 1.87 -13.49 5.47
C ALA A 241 2.39 -13.75 4.05
N VAL A 242 3.70 -13.66 3.81
CA VAL A 242 4.34 -14.03 2.53
C VAL A 242 3.95 -15.44 2.12
N ARG A 243 4.18 -16.42 3.00
CA ARG A 243 3.89 -17.83 2.70
C ARG A 243 2.39 -18.06 2.44
N GLN A 244 1.53 -17.44 3.24
CA GLN A 244 0.08 -17.53 3.06
C GLN A 244 -0.36 -17.01 1.68
N PHE A 245 0.14 -15.82 1.24
CA PHE A 245 -0.24 -15.27 -0.05
C PHE A 245 0.40 -16.01 -1.24
N LEU A 246 1.56 -16.64 -1.07
CA LEU A 246 2.10 -17.55 -2.09
C LEU A 246 1.19 -18.77 -2.29
N GLN A 247 0.72 -19.41 -1.20
CA GLN A 247 -0.24 -20.49 -1.28
C GLN A 247 -1.60 -20.04 -1.86
N THR A 248 -2.06 -18.83 -1.51
CA THR A 248 -3.28 -18.27 -2.11
C THR A 248 -3.14 -18.08 -3.61
N ASN A 249 -1.98 -17.62 -4.06
CA ASN A 249 -1.68 -17.39 -5.47
C ASN A 249 -1.44 -18.71 -6.24
N ASP A 250 -0.91 -19.74 -5.60
CA ASP A 250 -0.80 -21.08 -6.16
C ASP A 250 -2.17 -21.65 -6.53
N LEU A 251 -3.14 -21.50 -5.61
CA LEU A 251 -4.52 -21.90 -5.89
C LEU A 251 -5.24 -21.00 -6.89
N ALA A 252 -4.82 -19.74 -7.01
CA ALA A 252 -5.49 -18.75 -7.86
C ALA A 252 -5.04 -18.79 -9.32
N ASP A 253 -3.93 -19.46 -9.64
CA ASP A 253 -3.42 -19.54 -11.03
C ASP A 253 -4.14 -20.61 -11.85
N ASP A 254 -4.39 -21.80 -11.28
CA ASP A 254 -5.04 -22.90 -12.01
C ASP A 254 -6.10 -23.68 -11.19
N GLY A 255 -6.31 -23.30 -9.92
CA GLY A 255 -7.26 -23.95 -9.00
C GLY A 255 -6.70 -25.19 -8.30
N LEU A 256 -5.43 -25.52 -8.50
CA LEU A 256 -4.79 -26.71 -7.94
C LEU A 256 -3.76 -26.31 -6.87
N ASP A 257 -3.62 -27.13 -5.86
CA ASP A 257 -2.59 -27.05 -4.83
C ASP A 257 -1.39 -27.89 -5.31
N ASN A 258 -0.56 -27.31 -6.18
CA ASN A 258 0.48 -28.06 -6.92
C ASN A 258 1.88 -27.44 -6.81
N ASP A 259 2.05 -26.43 -5.91
CA ASP A 259 3.30 -25.69 -5.71
C ASP A 259 3.82 -25.00 -6.99
N SER A 260 2.93 -24.60 -7.90
CA SER A 260 3.27 -23.80 -9.08
C SER A 260 3.90 -22.46 -8.65
N VAL A 261 3.38 -21.84 -7.58
CA VAL A 261 3.92 -20.64 -6.95
C VAL A 261 4.72 -21.02 -5.69
N LYS A 262 6.03 -21.11 -5.84
CA LYS A 262 6.92 -21.67 -4.80
C LYS A 262 7.25 -20.68 -3.70
N TYR A 263 7.39 -21.18 -2.47
CA TYR A 263 7.97 -20.45 -1.33
C TYR A 263 9.53 -20.45 -1.41
N VAL A 264 10.05 -20.09 -2.58
CA VAL A 264 11.48 -19.88 -2.82
C VAL A 264 11.60 -18.58 -3.63
N PRO A 265 12.32 -17.57 -3.14
CA PRO A 265 12.50 -16.33 -3.89
C PRO A 265 13.08 -16.58 -5.28
N THR A 266 12.51 -15.96 -6.30
CA THR A 266 13.07 -15.93 -7.65
C THR A 266 14.29 -15.02 -7.75
N SER A 267 14.34 -14.03 -6.86
CA SER A 267 15.52 -13.19 -6.66
C SER A 267 15.53 -12.60 -5.26
N THR A 268 16.73 -12.33 -4.74
CA THR A 268 16.95 -11.61 -3.49
C THR A 268 17.88 -10.42 -3.77
N TYR A 269 17.47 -9.24 -3.34
CA TYR A 269 18.26 -8.01 -3.42
C TYR A 269 18.62 -7.52 -2.01
N HIS A 270 19.88 -7.10 -1.83
CA HIS A 270 20.38 -6.49 -0.61
C HIS A 270 20.65 -5.01 -0.87
N GLY A 271 19.93 -4.13 -0.19
CA GLY A 271 20.05 -2.69 -0.31
C GLY A 271 20.57 -2.05 0.97
N GLN A 272 21.04 -0.81 0.80
CA GLN A 272 21.47 0.05 1.91
C GLN A 272 20.98 1.47 1.64
N VAL A 273 20.21 2.03 2.56
CA VAL A 273 19.87 3.46 2.52
C VAL A 273 21.11 4.26 2.89
N PRO A 274 21.54 5.27 2.12
CA PRO A 274 22.70 6.09 2.46
C PRO A 274 22.56 6.71 3.86
N GLY A 275 23.49 6.36 4.78
CA GLY A 275 23.42 6.76 6.19
C GLY A 275 22.27 6.15 7.01
N GLY A 276 21.52 5.24 6.41
CA GLY A 276 20.35 4.62 7.02
C GLY A 276 20.51 3.11 7.22
N ARG A 277 19.38 2.39 7.08
CA ARG A 277 19.31 0.93 7.33
C ARG A 277 19.64 0.11 6.09
N ALA A 278 20.27 -1.05 6.32
CA ALA A 278 20.30 -2.12 5.34
C ALA A 278 18.92 -2.78 5.24
N TYR A 279 18.60 -3.33 4.08
CA TYR A 279 17.36 -4.06 3.87
C TYR A 279 17.54 -5.17 2.84
N THR A 280 16.68 -6.15 2.91
CA THR A 280 16.62 -7.26 1.95
C THR A 280 15.26 -7.27 1.28
N VAL A 281 15.22 -7.54 -0.01
CA VAL A 281 14.00 -7.70 -0.80
C VAL A 281 14.02 -9.09 -1.43
N ASP A 282 13.15 -9.97 -0.93
CA ASP A 282 12.87 -11.24 -1.57
C ASP A 282 11.70 -11.08 -2.53
N THR A 283 11.90 -11.44 -3.79
CA THR A 283 10.88 -11.37 -4.85
C THR A 283 10.47 -12.77 -5.24
N TYR A 284 9.16 -12.99 -5.31
CA TYR A 284 8.53 -14.23 -5.75
C TYR A 284 7.72 -13.94 -7.00
N ALA A 285 8.12 -14.53 -8.11
CA ALA A 285 7.50 -14.31 -9.41
C ALA A 285 7.02 -15.63 -10.02
N TYR A 286 5.91 -15.55 -10.75
CA TYR A 286 5.33 -16.64 -11.51
C TYR A 286 4.74 -16.11 -12.81
N GLY A 287 4.89 -16.86 -13.91
CA GLY A 287 4.38 -16.43 -15.22
C GLY A 287 4.95 -15.09 -15.73
N GLY A 288 6.18 -14.73 -15.31
CA GLY A 288 6.81 -13.46 -15.68
C GLY A 288 6.32 -12.24 -14.89
N ARG A 289 5.47 -12.44 -13.87
CA ARG A 289 4.93 -11.37 -13.02
C ARG A 289 5.36 -11.58 -11.56
N THR A 290 5.70 -10.49 -10.88
CA THR A 290 5.91 -10.52 -9.44
C THR A 290 4.57 -10.72 -8.74
N LEU A 291 4.48 -11.75 -7.89
CA LEU A 291 3.28 -12.02 -7.09
C LEU A 291 3.45 -11.58 -5.64
N VAL A 292 4.63 -11.79 -5.05
CA VAL A 292 4.90 -11.34 -3.69
C VAL A 292 6.28 -10.70 -3.63
N GLN A 293 6.40 -9.60 -2.87
CA GLN A 293 7.70 -9.07 -2.43
C GLN A 293 7.73 -9.00 -0.91
N HIS A 294 8.85 -9.37 -0.31
CA HIS A 294 9.09 -9.26 1.11
C HIS A 294 10.28 -8.35 1.39
N HIS A 295 10.02 -7.20 1.98
CA HIS A 295 11.01 -6.22 2.39
C HIS A 295 11.30 -6.36 3.88
N VAL A 296 12.52 -6.74 4.24
CA VAL A 296 12.99 -6.84 5.62
C VAL A 296 14.00 -5.74 5.90
N VAL A 297 13.64 -4.78 6.77
CA VAL A 297 14.49 -3.64 7.11
C VAL A 297 15.28 -3.95 8.37
N GLN A 298 16.60 -3.99 8.26
CA GLN A 298 17.49 -4.42 9.34
C GLN A 298 17.52 -3.44 10.51
N GLY A 299 17.27 -3.97 11.72
CA GLY A 299 17.25 -3.19 12.97
C GLY A 299 16.11 -2.18 13.08
N MET A 300 15.14 -2.17 12.16
CA MET A 300 13.93 -1.37 12.29
C MET A 300 12.97 -2.02 13.30
N GLY A 301 12.41 -1.19 14.19
CA GLY A 301 11.36 -1.59 15.11
C GLY A 301 9.97 -1.56 14.47
N HIS A 302 8.93 -1.40 15.32
CA HIS A 302 7.53 -1.30 14.87
C HIS A 302 7.25 0.11 14.35
N ALA A 303 7.53 0.37 13.07
CA ALA A 303 7.46 1.70 12.49
C ALA A 303 7.21 1.65 10.98
N TRP A 304 6.62 2.72 10.42
CA TRP A 304 6.56 2.95 8.98
C TRP A 304 7.94 3.33 8.45
N SER A 305 8.44 2.58 7.50
CA SER A 305 9.81 2.73 6.99
C SER A 305 9.95 3.94 6.06
N GLY A 306 11.03 4.69 6.19
CA GLY A 306 11.39 5.80 5.29
C GLY A 306 10.62 7.11 5.54
N SER A 307 9.72 7.14 6.53
CA SER A 307 8.97 8.35 6.86
C SER A 307 9.89 9.47 7.35
N GLN A 308 9.72 10.65 6.80
CA GLN A 308 10.49 11.85 7.18
C GLN A 308 9.82 12.66 8.31
N SER A 309 8.64 12.27 8.75
CA SER A 309 7.82 13.08 9.67
C SER A 309 8.37 13.19 11.10
N GLY A 310 9.18 12.21 11.55
CA GLY A 310 9.63 12.14 12.94
C GLY A 310 8.50 11.86 13.96
N LEU A 311 7.34 11.45 13.48
CA LEU A 311 6.18 11.12 14.31
C LEU A 311 6.33 9.74 14.98
N PRO A 312 5.50 9.43 15.97
CA PRO A 312 5.45 8.09 16.54
C PRO A 312 5.20 7.02 15.47
N PHE A 313 5.84 5.87 15.62
CA PHE A 313 5.74 4.75 14.69
C PHE A 313 6.29 5.05 13.28
N THR A 314 7.31 5.92 13.18
CA THR A 314 8.03 6.20 11.94
C THR A 314 9.52 5.90 12.09
N ASP A 315 10.18 5.47 11.02
CA ASP A 315 11.62 5.24 10.97
C ASP A 315 12.22 5.92 9.73
N PRO A 316 12.84 7.10 9.88
CA PRO A 316 13.38 7.87 8.76
C PRO A 316 14.65 7.25 8.15
N LYS A 317 15.21 6.20 8.76
CA LYS A 317 16.45 5.56 8.29
C LYS A 317 16.20 4.37 7.36
N GLY A 318 14.96 3.86 7.29
CA GLY A 318 14.61 2.77 6.40
C GLY A 318 14.41 3.21 4.94
N PRO A 319 14.26 2.28 4.00
CA PRO A 319 13.84 2.61 2.64
C PRO A 319 12.43 3.21 2.65
N ASP A 320 12.13 4.06 1.67
CA ASP A 320 10.84 4.73 1.54
C ASP A 320 9.72 3.73 1.21
N ALA A 321 9.04 3.23 2.26
CA ALA A 321 7.96 2.26 2.11
C ALA A 321 6.77 2.82 1.35
N THR A 322 6.54 4.13 1.41
CA THR A 322 5.42 4.79 0.74
C THR A 322 5.59 4.78 -0.78
N LEU A 323 6.73 5.29 -1.24
CA LEU A 323 7.05 5.30 -2.66
C LEU A 323 7.20 3.87 -3.20
N ILE A 324 7.86 2.97 -2.48
CA ILE A 324 8.01 1.55 -2.87
C ILE A 324 6.65 0.87 -2.97
N THR A 325 5.76 1.11 -1.99
CA THR A 325 4.39 0.58 -2.02
C THR A 325 3.64 1.09 -3.25
N TRP A 326 3.67 2.39 -3.51
CA TRP A 326 2.97 2.95 -4.66
C TRP A 326 3.52 2.41 -6.00
N LEU A 327 4.84 2.39 -6.16
CA LEU A 327 5.50 1.86 -7.37
C LEU A 327 5.16 0.39 -7.59
N PHE A 328 5.05 -0.41 -6.53
CA PHE A 328 4.60 -1.79 -6.64
C PHE A 328 3.12 -1.87 -7.06
N LEU A 329 2.25 -1.14 -6.38
CA LEU A 329 0.79 -1.24 -6.58
C LEU A 329 0.37 -0.79 -7.99
N LYS A 330 0.92 0.33 -8.48
CA LYS A 330 0.50 0.96 -9.75
C LYS A 330 0.73 0.08 -11.00
N ASP A 331 1.57 -0.95 -10.88
CA ASP A 331 1.86 -1.90 -11.97
C ASP A 331 0.75 -2.95 -12.17
N TYR A 332 -0.26 -2.98 -11.27
CA TYR A 332 -1.29 -4.00 -11.30
C TYR A 332 -2.68 -3.41 -11.53
N GLN A 333 -3.44 -4.12 -12.34
CA GLN A 333 -4.85 -3.85 -12.64
C GLN A 333 -5.66 -5.15 -12.54
N ARG A 334 -6.94 -5.01 -12.23
CA ARG A 334 -7.88 -6.13 -12.23
C ARG A 334 -8.39 -6.40 -13.63
#